data_8c088550e142de63025ce5f232cdeda6
#
_entry.id   8c088550e142de63025ce5f232cdeda6
#
_cell.length_a   1.000
_cell.length_b   1.000
_cell.length_c   1.000
_cell.angle_alpha   90.00
_cell.angle_beta   90.00
_cell.angle_gamma   90.00
#
_symmetry.space_group_name_H-M   'P 1'
#
loop_
_entity.id
_entity.type
_entity.pdbx_description
1 polymer ?
#
loop_
_entity_poly.entity_id
_entity_poly.type
_entity_poly.pdbx_seq_one_letter_code
_entity_poly.pdbx_strand_id
1 'polypeptide(L)'
;MSTLLPCFKAYDIRGRVPDVLNAPLAHALGRAVAEVLGANRVVLGRDARLSGPLLRDALANGLREAGASVTDIGLCGTEEMYYAAANHTAGEPFDAGIMITGSHNPADENGFKLVRGGAIPVSGDSGLFALRDRVAELLADGGHPHAAGTASPALHEASFRTEYVSWLLRYSGAEQLVTAPGRKPLKIVADAGNGCAGLVLRDLAKNLPFDFTCLHMEPDGSFPNGVPNPLLPERRAATATAVREAGADMGIAWDGDFDRCFFYDSDGNFIEGYYCIGLLAQELLRRAPGGKVVHDTRVYWNTREMVLAAGGQPVMGKTGHAFMKERMRAEDAVYGGEMSAHHYFRDFAYCDSGMLPWLLVAALLHRTGRSLAELVAERMAAYPCSGEINRRVQDAPALMQLVREQYAPHALYEDSMDGVNLEFADWRFNLRMSNTEPLLRLNVETRGNRALLEDRTAGLLNLLEMRGGAMPA
;
A
#
# COMPACT_ATOMS: atom_id res chain seq x y z
N MET A 1 5.18 15.06 32.08
CA MET A 1 4.41 13.93 31.50
C MET A 1 4.43 14.11 30.02
N SER A 2 5.05 13.21 29.28
CA SER A 2 5.06 13.26 27.80
C SER A 2 3.62 13.19 27.31
N THR A 3 3.15 14.23 26.64
CA THR A 3 1.85 14.22 25.96
C THR A 3 1.98 13.24 24.83
N LEU A 4 1.48 12.01 25.01
CA LEU A 4 1.45 11.00 23.95
C LEU A 4 0.69 11.59 22.78
N LEU A 5 1.36 11.76 21.63
CA LEU A 5 0.73 12.16 20.37
C LEU A 5 0.17 10.89 19.69
N PRO A 6 -1.13 10.58 19.83
CA PRO A 6 -1.71 9.31 19.38
C PRO A 6 -1.76 9.17 17.85
N CYS A 7 -1.50 10.25 17.13
CA CYS A 7 -1.39 10.24 15.67
C CYS A 7 -0.14 9.55 15.16
N PHE A 8 0.93 9.42 15.96
CA PHE A 8 2.11 8.65 15.59
C PHE A 8 1.81 7.16 15.78
N LYS A 9 1.65 6.44 14.68
CA LYS A 9 1.38 5.00 14.65
C LYS A 9 2.69 4.21 14.56
N ALA A 10 2.62 2.92 14.26
CA ALA A 10 3.81 2.07 14.17
C ALA A 10 4.76 2.47 13.02
N TYR A 11 4.24 3.05 11.93
CA TYR A 11 5.02 3.32 10.71
C TYR A 11 4.55 4.55 9.91
N ASP A 12 3.56 5.30 10.38
CA ASP A 12 3.10 6.56 9.79
C ASP A 12 2.45 7.47 10.83
N ILE A 13 2.03 8.65 10.40
CA ILE A 13 1.29 9.60 11.22
C ILE A 13 -0.10 9.75 10.60
N ARG A 14 -1.17 9.52 11.39
CA ARG A 14 -2.55 9.57 10.94
C ARG A 14 -3.45 10.23 11.97
N GLY A 15 -4.40 11.03 11.50
CA GLY A 15 -5.41 11.61 12.38
C GLY A 15 -6.40 12.52 11.67
N ARG A 16 -7.46 12.84 12.39
CA ARG A 16 -8.48 13.77 11.95
C ARG A 16 -7.95 15.20 11.92
N VAL A 17 -8.34 15.96 10.92
CA VAL A 17 -8.00 17.38 10.73
C VAL A 17 -9.26 18.22 11.03
N PRO A 18 -9.19 19.27 11.85
CA PRO A 18 -8.00 19.83 12.50
C PRO A 18 -7.73 19.28 13.91
N ASP A 19 -8.55 18.38 14.44
CA ASP A 19 -8.58 17.99 15.85
C ASP A 19 -7.27 17.35 16.33
N VAL A 20 -6.71 16.46 15.50
CA VAL A 20 -5.50 15.67 15.83
C VAL A 20 -4.31 16.13 15.00
N LEU A 21 -4.52 16.33 13.68
CA LEU A 21 -3.52 16.89 12.79
C LEU A 21 -3.90 18.33 12.46
N ASN A 22 -2.95 19.24 12.65
CA ASN A 22 -3.16 20.67 12.41
C ASN A 22 -1.86 21.36 12.00
N ALA A 23 -1.94 22.62 11.63
CA ALA A 23 -0.77 23.39 11.18
C ALA A 23 0.36 23.47 12.24
N PRO A 24 0.10 23.72 13.55
CA PRO A 24 1.16 23.68 14.55
C PRO A 24 1.90 22.35 14.64
N LEU A 25 1.18 21.22 14.59
CA LEU A 25 1.81 19.89 14.60
C LEU A 25 2.62 19.65 13.33
N ALA A 26 2.08 20.01 12.15
CA ALA A 26 2.78 19.85 10.86
C ALA A 26 4.06 20.71 10.83
N HIS A 27 4.02 21.94 11.34
CA HIS A 27 5.19 22.80 11.46
C HIS A 27 6.25 22.20 12.40
N ALA A 28 5.85 21.74 13.59
CA ALA A 28 6.74 21.08 14.53
C ALA A 28 7.36 19.79 13.94
N LEU A 29 6.57 19.03 13.17
CA LEU A 29 7.06 17.85 12.44
C LEU A 29 8.12 18.22 11.41
N GLY A 30 7.93 19.30 10.65
CA GLY A 30 8.92 19.79 9.69
C GLY A 30 10.26 20.09 10.37
N ARG A 31 10.23 20.82 11.47
CA ARG A 31 11.43 21.09 12.27
C ARG A 31 12.08 19.79 12.79
N ALA A 32 11.27 18.91 13.38
CA ALA A 32 11.76 17.64 13.90
C ALA A 32 12.43 16.77 12.82
N VAL A 33 11.89 16.72 11.60
CA VAL A 33 12.48 15.98 10.47
C VAL A 33 13.86 16.50 10.15
N ALA A 34 14.04 17.82 9.99
CA ALA A 34 15.34 18.39 9.72
C ALA A 34 16.34 18.13 10.86
N GLU A 35 15.91 18.31 12.12
CA GLU A 35 16.76 18.20 13.31
C GLU A 35 17.12 16.73 13.62
N VAL A 36 16.14 15.82 13.66
CA VAL A 36 16.32 14.42 14.11
C VAL A 36 16.88 13.52 13.00
N LEU A 37 16.42 13.71 11.75
CA LEU A 37 16.92 12.92 10.64
C LEU A 37 18.17 13.52 9.99
N GLY A 38 18.54 14.76 10.35
CA GLY A 38 19.64 15.49 9.71
C GLY A 38 19.36 15.82 8.25
N ALA A 39 18.08 16.00 7.89
CA ALA A 39 17.67 16.16 6.52
C ALA A 39 17.83 17.62 6.07
N ASN A 40 18.75 17.86 5.11
CA ASN A 40 19.02 19.17 4.54
C ASN A 40 18.27 19.41 3.22
N ARG A 41 17.91 18.36 2.50
CA ARG A 41 17.17 18.41 1.23
C ARG A 41 15.98 17.46 1.31
N VAL A 42 14.77 18.01 1.29
CA VAL A 42 13.53 17.24 1.49
C VAL A 42 12.62 17.39 0.27
N VAL A 43 12.16 16.26 -0.27
CA VAL A 43 11.07 16.26 -1.25
C VAL A 43 9.74 16.11 -0.54
N LEU A 44 8.75 16.91 -0.94
CA LEU A 44 7.43 16.99 -0.33
C LEU A 44 6.35 16.85 -1.40
N GLY A 45 5.39 15.95 -1.19
CA GLY A 45 4.23 15.77 -2.04
C GLY A 45 2.94 15.69 -1.23
N ARG A 46 1.80 15.83 -1.88
CA ARG A 46 0.48 15.70 -1.25
C ARG A 46 -0.54 15.03 -2.15
N ASP A 47 -1.49 14.33 -1.54
CA ASP A 47 -2.65 13.78 -2.24
C ASP A 47 -3.75 14.84 -2.45
N ALA A 48 -4.92 14.40 -2.95
CA ALA A 48 -6.05 15.27 -3.31
C ALA A 48 -6.78 15.88 -2.12
N ARG A 49 -6.54 15.48 -0.87
CA ARG A 49 -7.30 15.89 0.31
C ARG A 49 -7.30 17.39 0.53
N LEU A 50 -8.48 17.94 0.89
CA LEU A 50 -8.69 19.39 1.07
C LEU A 50 -7.79 20.00 2.15
N SER A 51 -7.42 19.23 3.17
CA SER A 51 -6.51 19.67 4.24
C SER A 51 -5.02 19.65 3.81
N GLY A 52 -4.70 19.02 2.67
CA GLY A 52 -3.32 18.88 2.19
C GLY A 52 -2.55 20.18 2.06
N PRO A 53 -3.08 21.24 1.41
CA PRO A 53 -2.38 22.53 1.25
C PRO A 53 -1.98 23.16 2.60
N LEU A 54 -2.90 23.19 3.58
CA LEU A 54 -2.62 23.77 4.90
C LEU A 54 -1.47 23.02 5.61
N LEU A 55 -1.53 21.69 5.58
CA LEU A 55 -0.50 20.87 6.23
C LEU A 55 0.85 20.98 5.49
N ARG A 56 0.83 21.07 4.15
CA ARG A 56 2.02 21.28 3.33
C ARG A 56 2.72 22.59 3.65
N ASP A 57 1.97 23.69 3.72
CA ASP A 57 2.53 25.00 4.00
C ASP A 57 3.20 25.06 5.38
N ALA A 58 2.52 24.51 6.40
CA ALA A 58 3.05 24.46 7.74
C ALA A 58 4.30 23.59 7.85
N LEU A 59 4.26 22.37 7.25
CA LEU A 59 5.38 21.43 7.25
C LEU A 59 6.60 22.02 6.53
N ALA A 60 6.40 22.60 5.34
CA ALA A 60 7.48 23.21 4.57
C ALA A 60 8.12 24.38 5.31
N ASN A 61 7.32 25.21 6.00
CA ASN A 61 7.84 26.29 6.84
C ASN A 61 8.70 25.75 7.98
N GLY A 62 8.24 24.73 8.71
CA GLY A 62 9.02 24.11 9.77
C GLY A 62 10.36 23.52 9.29
N LEU A 63 10.37 22.83 8.16
CA LEU A 63 11.60 22.33 7.53
C LEU A 63 12.58 23.47 7.22
N ARG A 64 12.08 24.54 6.58
CA ARG A 64 12.90 25.69 6.16
C ARG A 64 13.43 26.51 7.34
N GLU A 65 12.65 26.67 8.40
CA GLU A 65 13.10 27.31 9.64
C GLU A 65 14.23 26.54 10.32
N ALA A 66 14.22 25.20 10.20
CA ALA A 66 15.30 24.35 10.67
C ALA A 66 16.49 24.22 9.70
N GLY A 67 16.47 24.98 8.58
CA GLY A 67 17.57 25.08 7.62
C GLY A 67 17.50 24.11 6.43
N ALA A 68 16.44 23.30 6.31
CA ALA A 68 16.30 22.39 5.18
C ALA A 68 15.80 23.09 3.91
N SER A 69 16.34 22.72 2.76
CA SER A 69 15.81 23.07 1.44
C SER A 69 14.67 22.12 1.08
N VAL A 70 13.56 22.68 0.62
CA VAL A 70 12.34 21.89 0.33
C VAL A 70 12.02 21.96 -1.16
N THR A 71 11.81 20.80 -1.76
CA THR A 71 11.28 20.66 -3.12
C THR A 71 9.86 20.12 -3.04
N ASP A 72 8.88 20.94 -3.36
CA ASP A 72 7.48 20.57 -3.43
C ASP A 72 7.15 20.04 -4.83
N ILE A 73 6.73 18.78 -4.91
CA ILE A 73 6.29 18.17 -6.17
C ILE A 73 4.77 18.27 -6.38
N GLY A 74 4.09 18.99 -5.49
CA GLY A 74 2.69 19.35 -5.63
C GLY A 74 1.73 18.18 -5.42
N LEU A 75 0.67 18.15 -6.23
CA LEU A 75 -0.35 17.11 -6.22
C LEU A 75 0.18 15.85 -6.93
N CYS A 76 0.33 14.78 -6.17
CA CYS A 76 0.96 13.54 -6.64
C CYS A 76 0.48 12.33 -5.82
N GLY A 77 0.93 11.14 -6.17
CA GLY A 77 0.79 9.97 -5.33
C GLY A 77 2.03 9.65 -4.52
N THR A 78 1.88 8.73 -3.59
CA THR A 78 2.96 8.30 -2.70
C THR A 78 4.17 7.80 -3.48
N GLU A 79 3.97 7.06 -4.56
CA GLU A 79 5.06 6.49 -5.35
C GLU A 79 5.83 7.53 -6.19
N GLU A 80 5.23 8.67 -6.57
CA GLU A 80 5.98 9.77 -7.20
C GLU A 80 6.98 10.39 -6.20
N MET A 81 6.57 10.54 -4.93
CA MET A 81 7.47 10.97 -3.87
C MET A 81 8.58 9.92 -3.61
N TYR A 82 8.23 8.63 -3.60
CA TYR A 82 9.23 7.56 -3.47
C TYR A 82 10.24 7.57 -4.61
N TYR A 83 9.79 7.78 -5.85
CA TYR A 83 10.65 7.88 -7.02
C TYR A 83 11.70 8.98 -6.86
N ALA A 84 11.30 10.16 -6.39
CA ALA A 84 12.22 11.26 -6.11
C ALA A 84 13.14 10.95 -4.94
N ALA A 85 12.61 10.48 -3.80
CA ALA A 85 13.39 10.17 -2.61
C ALA A 85 14.34 8.97 -2.80
N ALA A 86 14.05 8.07 -3.74
CA ALA A 86 14.93 6.98 -4.15
C ALA A 86 16.11 7.45 -5.01
N ASN A 87 16.16 8.74 -5.32
CA ASN A 87 17.21 9.37 -6.14
C ASN A 87 17.25 8.86 -7.58
N HIS A 88 16.08 8.53 -8.14
CA HIS A 88 15.93 8.22 -9.56
C HIS A 88 15.88 9.47 -10.45
N THR A 89 15.84 10.66 -9.85
CA THR A 89 15.83 11.94 -10.55
C THR A 89 17.24 12.45 -10.84
N ALA A 90 17.39 13.24 -11.87
CA ALA A 90 18.64 13.96 -12.11
C ALA A 90 18.84 15.05 -11.05
N GLY A 91 20.06 15.22 -10.57
CA GLY A 91 20.44 16.24 -9.60
C GLY A 91 21.00 15.67 -8.31
N GLU A 92 21.13 16.55 -7.31
CA GLU A 92 21.61 16.12 -5.99
C GLU A 92 20.54 15.32 -5.24
N PRO A 93 20.93 14.25 -4.51
CA PRO A 93 20.00 13.38 -3.82
C PRO A 93 19.21 14.09 -2.72
N PHE A 94 17.98 13.61 -2.46
CA PHE A 94 17.20 14.01 -1.31
C PHE A 94 17.59 13.19 -0.08
N ASP A 95 17.65 13.85 1.07
CA ASP A 95 17.93 13.19 2.37
C ASP A 95 16.68 12.56 2.97
N ALA A 96 15.50 13.11 2.63
CA ALA A 96 14.21 12.62 3.08
C ALA A 96 13.10 12.93 2.07
N GLY A 97 12.03 12.14 2.13
CA GLY A 97 10.78 12.37 1.42
C GLY A 97 9.58 12.33 2.37
N ILE A 98 8.63 13.22 2.17
CA ILE A 98 7.41 13.28 2.96
C ILE A 98 6.20 13.34 2.03
N MET A 99 5.26 12.41 2.21
CA MET A 99 3.97 12.42 1.53
C MET A 99 2.87 12.79 2.51
N ILE A 100 2.13 13.84 2.20
CA ILE A 100 0.94 14.26 2.94
C ILE A 100 -0.25 13.53 2.34
N THR A 101 -0.77 12.53 3.06
CA THR A 101 -1.84 11.66 2.55
C THR A 101 -2.61 10.99 3.67
N GLY A 102 -3.92 10.89 3.48
CA GLY A 102 -4.79 10.01 4.24
C GLY A 102 -5.02 8.65 3.58
N SER A 103 -4.43 8.41 2.37
CA SER A 103 -4.64 7.19 1.58
C SER A 103 -6.14 6.87 1.43
N HIS A 104 -6.60 5.76 1.96
CA HIS A 104 -8.00 5.29 1.95
C HIS A 104 -8.80 5.64 3.22
N ASN A 105 -8.24 6.41 4.15
CA ASN A 105 -8.93 6.83 5.37
C ASN A 105 -10.06 7.82 5.07
N PRO A 106 -11.04 8.03 5.99
CA PRO A 106 -12.11 9.01 5.83
C PRO A 106 -11.64 10.38 5.34
N ALA A 107 -12.50 11.14 4.67
CA ALA A 107 -12.14 12.40 4.00
C ALA A 107 -11.67 13.49 4.98
N ASP A 108 -12.11 13.45 6.23
CA ASP A 108 -11.73 14.35 7.32
C ASP A 108 -10.41 13.95 8.01
N GLU A 109 -9.79 12.85 7.60
CA GLU A 109 -8.47 12.43 8.06
C GLU A 109 -7.37 12.77 7.06
N ASN A 110 -6.14 12.92 7.58
CA ASN A 110 -4.93 13.06 6.78
C ASN A 110 -3.75 12.40 7.51
N GLY A 111 -2.55 12.51 6.97
CA GLY A 111 -1.37 11.92 7.59
C GLY A 111 -0.07 12.29 6.89
N PHE A 112 1.01 11.68 7.37
CA PHE A 112 2.34 11.83 6.79
C PHE A 112 3.00 10.46 6.69
N LYS A 113 3.44 10.09 5.48
CA LYS A 113 4.36 8.98 5.23
C LYS A 113 5.76 9.56 5.07
N LEU A 114 6.74 9.01 5.78
CA LEU A 114 8.11 9.53 5.81
C LEU A 114 9.09 8.47 5.33
N VAL A 115 10.04 8.91 4.52
CA VAL A 115 11.20 8.10 4.12
C VAL A 115 12.48 8.91 4.24
N ARG A 116 13.60 8.23 4.47
CA ARG A 116 14.95 8.79 4.30
C ARG A 116 15.38 8.73 2.84
N GLY A 117 16.51 9.31 2.51
CA GLY A 117 17.14 9.15 1.20
C GLY A 117 17.26 7.67 0.80
N GLY A 118 17.10 7.37 -0.49
CA GLY A 118 16.95 6.01 -0.98
C GLY A 118 15.58 5.41 -0.69
N ALA A 119 14.57 6.24 -0.38
CA ALA A 119 13.20 5.86 -0.01
C ALA A 119 13.14 4.81 1.13
N ILE A 120 14.07 4.88 2.08
CA ILE A 120 14.11 4.00 3.26
C ILE A 120 12.99 4.43 4.22
N PRO A 121 12.06 3.55 4.61
CA PRO A 121 10.95 3.92 5.47
C PRO A 121 11.40 4.38 6.86
N VAL A 122 10.66 5.32 7.44
CA VAL A 122 10.81 5.75 8.83
C VAL A 122 9.70 5.12 9.65
N SER A 123 10.02 4.03 10.36
CA SER A 123 9.13 3.31 11.28
C SER A 123 9.37 3.70 12.73
N GLY A 124 8.58 3.17 13.66
CA GLY A 124 8.73 3.42 15.10
C GLY A 124 10.16 3.20 15.58
N ASP A 125 10.75 2.06 15.18
CA ASP A 125 12.09 1.65 15.60
C ASP A 125 13.20 2.35 14.80
N SER A 126 12.89 2.91 13.62
CA SER A 126 13.87 3.55 12.73
C SER A 126 13.84 5.08 12.76
N GLY A 127 13.12 5.68 13.74
CA GLY A 127 13.16 7.14 13.98
C GLY A 127 11.81 7.83 14.16
N LEU A 128 10.67 7.19 13.85
CA LEU A 128 9.36 7.84 13.94
C LEU A 128 9.01 8.22 15.39
N PHE A 129 9.38 7.40 16.39
CA PHE A 129 9.14 7.74 17.79
C PHE A 129 10.08 8.83 18.30
N ALA A 130 11.31 8.91 17.78
CA ALA A 130 12.19 10.04 18.06
C ALA A 130 11.64 11.36 17.48
N LEU A 131 11.06 11.31 16.29
CA LEU A 131 10.34 12.45 15.70
C LEU A 131 9.15 12.85 16.57
N ARG A 132 8.34 11.89 17.04
CA ARG A 132 7.21 12.14 17.94
C ARG A 132 7.64 12.89 19.21
N ASP A 133 8.69 12.40 19.83
CA ASP A 133 9.17 12.96 21.09
C ASP A 133 9.68 14.39 20.87
N ARG A 134 10.40 14.63 19.77
CA ARG A 134 10.86 15.97 19.38
C ARG A 134 9.69 16.92 19.05
N VAL A 135 8.68 16.43 18.33
CA VAL A 135 7.44 17.20 18.06
C VAL A 135 6.74 17.59 19.37
N ALA A 136 6.65 16.67 20.33
CA ALA A 136 6.05 16.95 21.62
C ALA A 136 6.80 18.05 22.40
N GLU A 137 8.13 18.04 22.37
CA GLU A 137 8.97 19.11 22.95
C GLU A 137 8.71 20.46 22.28
N LEU A 138 8.75 20.49 20.94
CA LEU A 138 8.54 21.73 20.18
C LEU A 138 7.16 22.34 20.42
N LEU A 139 6.13 21.51 20.56
CA LEU A 139 4.77 21.98 20.86
C LEU A 139 4.66 22.51 22.32
N ALA A 140 5.35 21.88 23.27
CA ALA A 140 5.37 22.32 24.67
C ALA A 140 6.07 23.68 24.88
N ASP A 141 7.11 23.94 24.09
CA ASP A 141 7.86 25.22 24.10
C ASP A 141 7.09 26.37 23.41
N GLY A 142 5.81 26.16 23.05
CA GLY A 142 4.96 27.17 22.43
C GLY A 142 5.25 27.40 20.93
N GLY A 143 6.04 26.54 20.31
CA GLY A 143 6.30 26.59 18.85
C GLY A 143 7.00 27.88 18.39
N HIS A 144 7.71 28.56 19.30
CA HIS A 144 8.39 29.81 18.96
C HIS A 144 9.42 29.56 17.86
N PRO A 145 9.36 30.31 16.74
CA PRO A 145 10.45 30.30 15.77
C PRO A 145 11.73 30.65 16.49
N HIS A 146 12.78 29.84 16.36
CA HIS A 146 14.10 30.27 16.76
C HIS A 146 14.41 31.58 16.03
N ALA A 147 14.93 32.56 16.74
CA ALA A 147 15.26 33.87 16.19
C ALA A 147 15.97 33.71 14.84
N ALA A 148 15.31 34.15 13.78
CA ALA A 148 15.80 34.06 12.43
C ALA A 148 17.09 34.89 12.28
N GLY A 149 18.23 34.23 12.40
CA GLY A 149 19.56 34.82 12.11
C GLY A 149 20.02 34.60 10.66
N THR A 150 19.40 33.68 9.96
CA THR A 150 19.73 33.37 8.55
C THR A 150 18.44 33.31 7.72
N ALA A 151 18.49 33.77 6.47
CA ALA A 151 17.36 33.67 5.56
C ALA A 151 16.98 32.19 5.41
N SER A 152 15.70 31.86 5.62
CA SER A 152 15.20 30.49 5.44
C SER A 152 15.48 30.03 3.99
N PRO A 153 15.96 28.79 3.77
CA PRO A 153 16.16 28.25 2.43
C PRO A 153 14.91 28.38 1.55
N ALA A 154 15.08 28.41 0.24
CA ALA A 154 13.97 28.56 -0.69
C ALA A 154 13.07 27.32 -0.68
N LEU A 155 11.77 27.53 -0.93
CA LEU A 155 10.84 26.50 -1.38
C LEU A 155 10.92 26.43 -2.89
N HIS A 156 11.28 25.27 -3.43
CA HIS A 156 11.34 25.01 -4.85
C HIS A 156 10.12 24.19 -5.28
N GLU A 157 9.55 24.50 -6.43
CA GLU A 157 8.53 23.67 -7.05
C GLU A 157 9.17 22.86 -8.18
N ALA A 158 8.84 21.59 -8.29
CA ALA A 158 9.31 20.67 -9.33
C ALA A 158 8.24 19.64 -9.69
N SER A 159 8.44 18.93 -10.79
CA SER A 159 7.66 17.75 -11.14
C SER A 159 8.60 16.71 -11.74
N PHE A 160 8.53 15.50 -11.24
CA PHE A 160 9.29 14.36 -11.74
C PHE A 160 8.39 13.34 -12.46
N ARG A 161 7.14 13.71 -12.75
CA ARG A 161 6.14 12.80 -13.35
C ARG A 161 6.55 12.28 -14.72
N THR A 162 7.14 13.12 -15.56
CA THR A 162 7.58 12.69 -16.90
C THR A 162 8.67 11.62 -16.82
N GLU A 163 9.66 11.83 -15.97
CA GLU A 163 10.75 10.87 -15.73
C GLU A 163 10.22 9.58 -15.09
N TYR A 164 9.30 9.73 -14.13
CA TYR A 164 8.66 8.59 -13.46
C TYR A 164 7.83 7.76 -14.45
N VAL A 165 7.00 8.37 -15.28
CA VAL A 165 6.22 7.69 -16.33
C VAL A 165 7.15 6.97 -17.31
N SER A 166 8.21 7.61 -17.75
CA SER A 166 9.20 7.01 -18.64
C SER A 166 9.91 5.81 -17.97
N TRP A 167 10.18 5.90 -16.67
CA TRP A 167 10.75 4.81 -15.90
C TRP A 167 9.78 3.63 -15.78
N LEU A 168 8.49 3.88 -15.49
CA LEU A 168 7.44 2.86 -15.42
C LEU A 168 7.33 2.06 -16.73
N LEU A 169 7.30 2.76 -17.86
CA LEU A 169 7.20 2.15 -19.19
C LEU A 169 8.41 1.24 -19.47
N ARG A 170 9.61 1.72 -19.22
CA ARG A 170 10.85 0.93 -19.40
C ARG A 170 10.88 -0.29 -18.47
N TYR A 171 10.65 -0.07 -17.17
CA TYR A 171 10.72 -1.15 -16.18
C TYR A 171 9.69 -2.25 -16.43
N SER A 172 8.45 -1.88 -16.71
CA SER A 172 7.39 -2.86 -17.02
C SER A 172 7.60 -3.58 -18.34
N GLY A 173 8.40 -3.03 -19.25
CA GLY A 173 8.54 -3.48 -20.63
C GLY A 173 7.35 -3.08 -21.51
N ALA A 174 6.49 -2.19 -21.02
CA ALA A 174 5.29 -1.75 -21.74
C ALA A 174 5.61 -0.95 -23.01
N GLU A 175 6.79 -0.32 -23.09
CA GLU A 175 7.30 0.31 -24.32
C GLU A 175 7.38 -0.67 -25.51
N GLN A 176 7.56 -1.98 -25.23
CA GLN A 176 7.70 -3.03 -26.24
C GLN A 176 6.35 -3.68 -26.59
N LEU A 177 5.27 -3.31 -25.90
CA LEU A 177 3.92 -3.80 -26.16
C LEU A 177 3.34 -3.13 -27.42
N VAL A 178 4.04 -3.23 -28.52
CA VAL A 178 3.50 -2.84 -29.83
C VAL A 178 2.38 -3.81 -30.18
N THR A 179 1.27 -3.27 -30.66
CA THR A 179 0.19 -4.08 -31.21
C THR A 179 0.76 -4.99 -32.32
N ALA A 180 1.02 -6.24 -31.99
CA ALA A 180 1.44 -7.20 -33.02
C ALA A 180 0.36 -7.23 -34.12
N PRO A 181 0.73 -7.27 -35.40
CA PRO A 181 -0.24 -7.33 -36.48
C PRO A 181 -1.27 -8.45 -36.22
N GLY A 182 -2.55 -8.09 -36.18
CA GLY A 182 -3.66 -9.02 -35.95
C GLY A 182 -4.09 -9.21 -34.46
N ARG A 183 -3.42 -8.63 -33.47
CA ARG A 183 -3.91 -8.59 -32.07
C ARG A 183 -4.75 -7.34 -31.83
N LYS A 184 -5.89 -7.52 -31.18
CA LYS A 184 -6.69 -6.39 -30.68
C LYS A 184 -6.00 -5.75 -29.47
N PRO A 185 -6.08 -4.43 -29.31
CA PRO A 185 -5.68 -3.76 -28.07
C PRO A 185 -6.41 -4.36 -26.87
N LEU A 186 -5.72 -4.50 -25.74
CA LEU A 186 -6.38 -4.80 -24.46
C LEU A 186 -7.31 -3.65 -24.10
N LYS A 187 -8.53 -3.99 -23.74
CA LYS A 187 -9.50 -3.04 -23.19
C LYS A 187 -9.41 -3.03 -21.67
N ILE A 188 -9.14 -1.88 -21.11
CA ILE A 188 -8.90 -1.71 -19.66
C ILE A 188 -9.85 -0.66 -19.11
N VAL A 189 -10.66 -1.03 -18.12
CA VAL A 189 -11.34 -0.06 -17.27
C VAL A 189 -10.39 0.39 -16.18
N ALA A 190 -10.25 1.70 -16.00
CA ALA A 190 -9.36 2.29 -15.01
C ALA A 190 -10.11 3.29 -14.13
N ASP A 191 -10.19 3.04 -12.84
CA ASP A 191 -10.90 3.85 -11.86
C ASP A 191 -9.94 4.50 -10.87
N ALA A 192 -9.70 5.80 -11.03
CA ALA A 192 -8.82 6.57 -10.14
C ALA A 192 -9.52 7.01 -8.83
N GLY A 193 -10.83 6.76 -8.67
CA GLY A 193 -11.58 7.04 -7.44
C GLY A 193 -11.53 8.50 -6.98
N ASN A 194 -11.30 9.48 -7.88
CA ASN A 194 -11.00 10.87 -7.56
C ASN A 194 -9.72 11.07 -6.73
N GLY A 195 -8.85 10.05 -6.66
CA GLY A 195 -7.49 10.13 -6.12
C GLY A 195 -6.48 10.61 -7.15
N CYS A 196 -5.20 10.44 -6.84
CA CYS A 196 -4.11 10.97 -7.68
C CYS A 196 -3.70 10.06 -8.85
N ALA A 197 -4.17 8.82 -8.94
CA ALA A 197 -3.81 7.87 -9.99
C ALA A 197 -4.09 8.39 -11.41
N GLY A 198 -5.19 9.14 -11.58
CA GLY A 198 -5.58 9.72 -12.86
C GLY A 198 -4.53 10.64 -13.48
N LEU A 199 -3.73 11.30 -12.67
CA LEU A 199 -2.65 12.20 -13.12
C LEU A 199 -1.56 11.45 -13.89
N VAL A 200 -1.14 10.29 -13.35
CA VAL A 200 -0.10 9.45 -13.96
C VAL A 200 -0.66 8.63 -15.11
N LEU A 201 -1.88 8.10 -14.95
CA LEU A 201 -2.52 7.29 -15.99
C LEU A 201 -2.73 8.06 -17.29
N ARG A 202 -3.09 9.35 -17.25
CA ARG A 202 -3.23 10.20 -18.46
C ARG A 202 -1.95 10.25 -19.28
N ASP A 203 -0.81 10.27 -18.63
CA ASP A 203 0.48 10.31 -19.32
C ASP A 203 0.92 8.92 -19.77
N LEU A 204 0.67 7.87 -18.97
CA LEU A 204 0.90 6.48 -19.38
C LEU A 204 0.06 6.09 -20.59
N ALA A 205 -1.24 6.41 -20.59
CA ALA A 205 -2.18 6.00 -21.65
C ALA A 205 -1.79 6.51 -23.05
N LYS A 206 -1.10 7.67 -23.13
CA LYS A 206 -0.59 8.22 -24.41
C LYS A 206 0.48 7.32 -25.06
N ASN A 207 1.14 6.49 -24.25
CA ASN A 207 2.29 5.69 -24.66
C ASN A 207 1.99 4.17 -24.68
N LEU A 208 0.73 3.78 -24.43
CA LEU A 208 0.34 2.38 -24.32
C LEU A 208 -0.65 2.03 -25.45
N PRO A 209 -0.52 0.85 -26.07
CA PRO A 209 -1.40 0.40 -27.13
C PRO A 209 -2.70 -0.24 -26.57
N PHE A 210 -3.30 0.36 -25.53
CA PHE A 210 -4.49 -0.13 -24.86
C PHE A 210 -5.68 0.78 -25.12
N ASP A 211 -6.89 0.22 -25.02
CA ASP A 211 -8.15 0.95 -25.09
C ASP A 211 -8.68 1.16 -23.67
N PHE A 212 -8.68 2.41 -23.21
CA PHE A 212 -9.04 2.75 -21.83
C PHE A 212 -10.46 3.30 -21.74
N THR A 213 -11.25 2.72 -20.83
CA THR A 213 -12.45 3.35 -20.27
C THR A 213 -12.11 3.87 -18.87
N CYS A 214 -12.09 5.18 -18.71
CA CYS A 214 -11.61 5.83 -17.49
C CYS A 214 -12.76 6.34 -16.61
N LEU A 215 -12.67 6.09 -15.29
CA LEU A 215 -13.61 6.55 -14.28
C LEU A 215 -12.91 7.46 -13.26
N HIS A 216 -13.59 8.48 -12.77
CA HIS A 216 -13.21 9.33 -11.64
C HIS A 216 -11.77 9.84 -11.70
N MET A 217 -11.32 10.28 -12.88
CA MET A 217 -9.91 10.60 -13.18
C MET A 217 -9.42 11.92 -12.58
N GLU A 218 -10.33 12.83 -12.24
CA GLU A 218 -9.95 14.12 -11.67
C GLU A 218 -9.75 14.00 -10.17
N PRO A 219 -8.57 14.37 -9.62
CA PRO A 219 -8.37 14.43 -8.20
C PRO A 219 -9.34 15.41 -7.54
N ASP A 220 -10.13 14.91 -6.58
CA ASP A 220 -11.10 15.72 -5.83
C ASP A 220 -11.14 15.26 -4.37
N GLY A 221 -10.58 16.09 -3.49
CA GLY A 221 -10.51 15.79 -2.05
C GLY A 221 -11.85 15.82 -1.32
N SER A 222 -12.95 16.18 -1.98
CA SER A 222 -14.31 16.02 -1.44
C SER A 222 -14.80 14.58 -1.60
N PHE A 223 -14.16 13.78 -2.47
CA PHE A 223 -14.50 12.41 -2.79
C PHE A 223 -16.00 12.21 -3.10
N PRO A 224 -16.53 12.84 -4.16
CA PRO A 224 -17.97 12.82 -4.46
C PRO A 224 -18.51 11.41 -4.73
N ASN A 225 -17.64 10.47 -5.13
CA ASN A 225 -17.97 9.06 -5.33
C ASN A 225 -17.59 8.18 -4.13
N GLY A 226 -17.30 8.82 -2.98
CA GLY A 226 -16.76 8.22 -1.76
C GLY A 226 -15.24 8.05 -1.80
N VAL A 227 -14.65 7.93 -0.63
CA VAL A 227 -13.20 7.70 -0.51
C VAL A 227 -12.80 6.42 -1.24
N PRO A 228 -11.80 6.46 -2.14
CA PRO A 228 -11.39 5.28 -2.90
C PRO A 228 -10.74 4.24 -1.99
N ASN A 229 -11.45 3.15 -1.77
CA ASN A 229 -10.99 1.99 -1.01
C ASN A 229 -11.62 0.71 -1.59
N PRO A 230 -11.08 0.15 -2.68
CA PRO A 230 -11.65 -1.05 -3.31
C PRO A 230 -11.58 -2.33 -2.45
N LEU A 231 -10.90 -2.31 -1.29
CA LEU A 231 -11.01 -3.39 -0.31
C LEU A 231 -12.43 -3.52 0.24
N LEU A 232 -13.17 -2.41 0.31
CA LEU A 232 -14.56 -2.39 0.78
C LEU A 232 -15.50 -2.82 -0.36
N PRO A 233 -16.33 -3.87 -0.18
CA PRO A 233 -17.24 -4.37 -1.22
C PRO A 233 -18.17 -3.30 -1.80
N GLU A 234 -18.66 -2.37 -0.97
CA GLU A 234 -19.53 -1.28 -1.37
C GLU A 234 -18.86 -0.25 -2.30
N ARG A 235 -17.53 -0.28 -2.44
CA ARG A 235 -16.75 0.61 -3.32
C ARG A 235 -16.44 -0.01 -4.69
N ARG A 236 -16.85 -1.27 -4.93
CA ARG A 236 -16.47 -2.05 -6.12
C ARG A 236 -17.45 -1.89 -7.29
N ALA A 237 -18.71 -1.51 -7.00
CA ALA A 237 -19.81 -1.60 -7.97
C ALA A 237 -19.60 -0.77 -9.24
N ALA A 238 -19.06 0.45 -9.13
CA ALA A 238 -18.84 1.33 -10.29
C ALA A 238 -17.84 0.72 -11.27
N THR A 239 -16.67 0.32 -10.78
CA THR A 239 -15.63 -0.32 -11.60
C THR A 239 -16.11 -1.63 -12.21
N ALA A 240 -16.73 -2.51 -11.40
CA ALA A 240 -17.26 -3.79 -11.86
C ALA A 240 -18.33 -3.64 -12.97
N THR A 241 -19.20 -2.66 -12.85
CA THR A 241 -20.23 -2.38 -13.87
C THR A 241 -19.60 -1.87 -15.16
N ALA A 242 -18.66 -0.92 -15.04
CA ALA A 242 -18.00 -0.37 -16.23
C ALA A 242 -17.19 -1.45 -16.98
N VAL A 243 -16.57 -2.40 -16.28
CA VAL A 243 -15.87 -3.54 -16.91
C VAL A 243 -16.82 -4.35 -17.80
N ARG A 244 -18.00 -4.70 -17.27
CA ARG A 244 -19.01 -5.45 -18.03
C ARG A 244 -19.57 -4.66 -19.21
N GLU A 245 -19.89 -3.40 -19.01
CA GLU A 245 -20.48 -2.53 -20.03
C GLU A 245 -19.51 -2.22 -21.17
N ALA A 246 -18.22 -2.03 -20.86
CA ALA A 246 -17.19 -1.82 -21.85
C ALA A 246 -16.75 -3.12 -22.56
N GLY A 247 -17.12 -4.29 -22.04
CA GLY A 247 -16.56 -5.57 -22.47
C GLY A 247 -15.04 -5.57 -22.36
N ALA A 248 -14.55 -5.10 -21.21
CA ALA A 248 -13.13 -4.94 -20.96
C ALA A 248 -12.46 -6.27 -20.61
N ASP A 249 -11.16 -6.41 -20.95
CA ASP A 249 -10.36 -7.59 -20.63
C ASP A 249 -9.99 -7.63 -19.14
N MET A 250 -9.88 -6.45 -18.51
CA MET A 250 -9.68 -6.28 -17.07
C MET A 250 -10.11 -4.91 -16.59
N GLY A 251 -10.40 -4.82 -15.29
CA GLY A 251 -10.55 -3.57 -14.56
C GLY A 251 -9.40 -3.36 -13.58
N ILE A 252 -9.02 -2.11 -13.37
CA ILE A 252 -8.06 -1.68 -12.35
C ILE A 252 -8.61 -0.50 -11.56
N ALA A 253 -8.32 -0.48 -10.28
CA ALA A 253 -8.68 0.62 -9.39
C ALA A 253 -7.55 0.88 -8.39
N TRP A 254 -7.51 2.08 -7.83
CA TRP A 254 -6.51 2.49 -6.86
C TRP A 254 -7.15 3.10 -5.62
N ASP A 255 -6.38 3.23 -4.55
CA ASP A 255 -6.71 4.07 -3.41
C ASP A 255 -6.26 5.54 -3.64
N GLY A 256 -6.47 6.41 -2.66
CA GLY A 256 -6.36 7.86 -2.85
C GLY A 256 -4.97 8.35 -3.25
N ASP A 257 -3.93 7.75 -2.74
CA ASP A 257 -2.52 8.06 -3.05
C ASP A 257 -1.84 7.01 -3.94
N PHE A 258 -2.63 6.10 -4.49
CA PHE A 258 -2.35 5.07 -5.49
C PHE A 258 -1.10 4.21 -5.23
N ASP A 259 -0.75 3.96 -3.99
CA ASP A 259 0.30 2.99 -3.68
C ASP A 259 -0.20 1.53 -3.68
N ARG A 260 -1.50 1.32 -3.94
CA ARG A 260 -2.15 0.01 -4.12
C ARG A 260 -2.91 -0.07 -5.42
N CYS A 261 -2.88 -1.26 -6.04
CA CYS A 261 -3.63 -1.58 -7.25
C CYS A 261 -4.56 -2.77 -7.05
N PHE A 262 -5.81 -2.61 -7.42
CA PHE A 262 -6.86 -3.62 -7.30
C PHE A 262 -7.32 -4.04 -8.68
N PHE A 263 -7.61 -5.34 -8.84
CA PHE A 263 -7.93 -5.93 -10.12
C PHE A 263 -9.36 -6.47 -10.17
N TYR A 264 -9.95 -6.39 -11.36
CA TYR A 264 -11.22 -7.02 -11.72
C TYR A 264 -11.01 -7.84 -12.98
N ASP A 265 -11.63 -9.01 -13.05
CA ASP A 265 -11.64 -9.82 -14.27
C ASP A 265 -12.62 -9.26 -15.33
N SER A 266 -12.70 -9.89 -16.49
CA SER A 266 -13.59 -9.50 -17.60
C SER A 266 -15.09 -9.56 -17.27
N ASP A 267 -15.47 -10.30 -16.23
CA ASP A 267 -16.85 -10.39 -15.75
C ASP A 267 -17.15 -9.32 -14.67
N GLY A 268 -16.15 -8.50 -14.33
CA GLY A 268 -16.23 -7.49 -13.28
C GLY A 268 -16.13 -8.07 -11.87
N ASN A 269 -15.65 -9.30 -11.71
CA ASN A 269 -15.41 -9.86 -10.38
C ASN A 269 -14.12 -9.27 -9.79
N PHE A 270 -14.18 -8.84 -8.54
CA PHE A 270 -13.01 -8.38 -7.82
C PHE A 270 -12.06 -9.56 -7.55
N ILE A 271 -10.78 -9.35 -7.80
CA ILE A 271 -9.73 -10.35 -7.58
C ILE A 271 -9.01 -9.99 -6.28
N GLU A 272 -9.04 -10.91 -5.31
CA GLU A 272 -8.29 -10.71 -4.06
C GLU A 272 -6.79 -10.58 -4.35
N GLY A 273 -6.13 -9.60 -3.72
CA GLY A 273 -4.69 -9.31 -3.91
C GLY A 273 -3.80 -10.54 -3.74
N TYR A 274 -4.21 -11.47 -2.92
CA TYR A 274 -3.58 -12.77 -2.71
C TYR A 274 -3.22 -13.52 -4.01
N TYR A 275 -4.15 -13.56 -4.97
CA TYR A 275 -3.92 -14.27 -6.22
C TYR A 275 -3.00 -13.48 -7.17
N CYS A 276 -3.11 -12.15 -7.13
CA CYS A 276 -2.25 -11.27 -7.92
C CYS A 276 -0.78 -11.36 -7.48
N ILE A 277 -0.50 -11.55 -6.19
CA ILE A 277 0.87 -11.71 -5.66
C ILE A 277 1.57 -12.87 -6.36
N GLY A 278 0.92 -14.03 -6.46
CA GLY A 278 1.49 -15.20 -7.12
C GLY A 278 1.80 -14.96 -8.60
N LEU A 279 0.88 -14.33 -9.33
CA LEU A 279 1.08 -14.01 -10.76
C LEU A 279 2.25 -13.04 -10.97
N LEU A 280 2.32 -11.98 -10.18
CA LEU A 280 3.40 -10.99 -10.25
C LEU A 280 4.74 -11.59 -9.83
N ALA A 281 4.74 -12.46 -8.80
CA ALA A 281 5.93 -13.18 -8.38
C ALA A 281 6.52 -14.03 -9.51
N GLN A 282 5.69 -14.80 -10.25
CA GLN A 282 6.13 -15.58 -11.38
C GLN A 282 6.72 -14.70 -12.50
N GLU A 283 6.06 -13.58 -12.80
CA GLU A 283 6.55 -12.67 -13.85
C GLU A 283 7.91 -12.06 -13.50
N LEU A 284 8.09 -11.67 -12.24
CA LEU A 284 9.35 -11.07 -11.78
C LEU A 284 10.47 -12.12 -11.60
N LEU A 285 10.15 -13.33 -11.16
CA LEU A 285 11.11 -14.43 -11.11
C LEU A 285 11.59 -14.87 -12.49
N ARG A 286 10.76 -14.71 -13.53
CA ARG A 286 11.21 -14.93 -14.91
C ARG A 286 12.33 -13.97 -15.31
N ARG A 287 12.32 -12.74 -14.76
CA ARG A 287 13.39 -11.73 -14.98
C ARG A 287 14.57 -11.91 -14.02
N ALA A 288 14.34 -12.49 -12.85
CA ALA A 288 15.35 -12.71 -11.80
C ALA A 288 15.25 -14.15 -11.24
N PRO A 289 15.70 -15.17 -11.99
CA PRO A 289 15.63 -16.56 -11.56
C PRO A 289 16.34 -16.80 -10.22
N GLY A 290 15.73 -17.60 -9.34
CA GLY A 290 16.26 -17.88 -8.00
C GLY A 290 16.01 -16.78 -6.97
N GLY A 291 15.40 -15.67 -7.37
CA GLY A 291 15.13 -14.52 -6.52
C GLY A 291 14.22 -14.84 -5.33
N LYS A 292 14.34 -14.05 -4.28
CA LYS A 292 13.44 -14.13 -3.12
C LYS A 292 12.18 -13.30 -3.35
N VAL A 293 11.05 -13.79 -2.82
CA VAL A 293 9.76 -13.10 -2.84
C VAL A 293 9.23 -13.02 -1.43
N VAL A 294 9.01 -11.81 -0.92
CA VAL A 294 8.43 -11.61 0.41
C VAL A 294 6.90 -11.61 0.29
N HIS A 295 6.23 -12.35 1.17
CA HIS A 295 4.77 -12.37 1.31
C HIS A 295 4.36 -12.15 2.76
N ASP A 296 3.16 -11.66 2.99
CA ASP A 296 2.62 -11.50 4.33
C ASP A 296 2.18 -12.84 4.96
N THR A 297 1.75 -12.77 6.22
CA THR A 297 1.36 -13.94 7.03
C THR A 297 -0.09 -14.36 6.84
N ARG A 298 -0.95 -13.51 6.24
CA ARG A 298 -2.40 -13.69 6.24
C ARG A 298 -2.86 -14.94 5.49
N VAL A 299 -2.54 -15.00 4.19
CA VAL A 299 -2.76 -16.16 3.31
C VAL A 299 -1.57 -16.28 2.36
N TYR A 300 -0.98 -17.47 2.24
CA TYR A 300 0.28 -17.60 1.53
C TYR A 300 0.54 -18.92 0.79
N TRP A 301 -0.29 -19.92 0.93
CA TRP A 301 -0.04 -21.22 0.27
C TRP A 301 0.03 -21.09 -1.26
N ASN A 302 -0.90 -20.33 -1.85
CA ASN A 302 -0.86 -20.05 -3.28
C ASN A 302 0.46 -19.36 -3.68
N THR A 303 0.84 -18.32 -2.97
CA THR A 303 2.06 -17.55 -3.26
C THR A 303 3.30 -18.43 -3.12
N ARG A 304 3.41 -19.21 -2.03
CA ARG A 304 4.53 -20.14 -1.81
C ARG A 304 4.66 -21.15 -2.96
N GLU A 305 3.56 -21.80 -3.34
CA GLU A 305 3.58 -22.79 -4.42
C GLU A 305 4.03 -22.16 -5.74
N MET A 306 3.46 -21.00 -6.10
CA MET A 306 3.80 -20.31 -7.35
C MET A 306 5.26 -19.83 -7.37
N VAL A 307 5.77 -19.33 -6.26
CA VAL A 307 7.18 -18.91 -6.13
C VAL A 307 8.12 -20.10 -6.27
N LEU A 308 7.85 -21.21 -5.58
CA LEU A 308 8.65 -22.44 -5.66
C LEU A 308 8.60 -23.04 -7.08
N ALA A 309 7.43 -23.08 -7.70
CA ALA A 309 7.26 -23.59 -9.08
C ALA A 309 8.01 -22.71 -10.10
N ALA A 310 8.17 -21.43 -9.83
CA ALA A 310 8.98 -20.51 -10.64
C ALA A 310 10.49 -20.54 -10.30
N GLY A 311 10.94 -21.44 -9.42
CA GLY A 311 12.34 -21.59 -9.00
C GLY A 311 12.82 -20.49 -8.05
N GLY A 312 11.90 -19.72 -7.44
CA GLY A 312 12.21 -18.68 -6.47
C GLY A 312 12.19 -19.18 -5.02
N GLN A 313 12.43 -18.26 -4.09
CA GLN A 313 12.48 -18.53 -2.65
C GLN A 313 11.42 -17.68 -1.94
N PRO A 314 10.34 -18.30 -1.39
CA PRO A 314 9.34 -17.57 -0.62
C PRO A 314 9.89 -17.21 0.76
N VAL A 315 9.68 -15.96 1.18
CA VAL A 315 10.10 -15.42 2.48
C VAL A 315 8.90 -14.79 3.15
N MET A 316 8.63 -15.15 4.41
CA MET A 316 7.55 -14.56 5.17
C MET A 316 7.97 -13.21 5.78
N GLY A 317 7.09 -12.23 5.70
CA GLY A 317 7.25 -10.90 6.30
C GLY A 317 6.04 -10.52 7.14
N LYS A 318 6.25 -9.67 8.15
CA LYS A 318 5.18 -9.09 8.96
C LYS A 318 4.34 -8.14 8.10
N THR A 319 3.02 -8.14 8.31
CA THR A 319 2.08 -7.25 7.61
C THR A 319 2.33 -5.78 7.94
N GLY A 320 2.35 -4.94 6.91
CA GLY A 320 2.53 -3.49 7.00
C GLY A 320 3.68 -2.98 6.14
N HIS A 321 3.41 -1.92 5.39
CA HIS A 321 4.28 -1.47 4.29
C HIS A 321 5.73 -1.16 4.72
N ALA A 322 5.97 -0.63 5.92
CA ALA A 322 7.33 -0.39 6.40
C ALA A 322 8.07 -1.70 6.70
N PHE A 323 7.41 -2.65 7.39
CA PHE A 323 8.00 -3.95 7.71
C PHE A 323 8.29 -4.78 6.46
N MET A 324 7.40 -4.73 5.47
CA MET A 324 7.62 -5.39 4.18
C MET A 324 8.84 -4.80 3.46
N LYS A 325 8.98 -3.48 3.40
CA LYS A 325 10.12 -2.79 2.79
C LYS A 325 11.43 -3.11 3.51
N GLU A 326 11.42 -3.12 4.84
CA GLU A 326 12.59 -3.49 5.66
C GLU A 326 12.98 -4.95 5.41
N ARG A 327 12.00 -5.87 5.40
CA ARG A 327 12.24 -7.29 5.13
C ARG A 327 12.79 -7.52 3.73
N MET A 328 12.23 -6.86 2.73
CA MET A 328 12.71 -6.96 1.34
C MET A 328 14.15 -6.49 1.20
N ARG A 329 14.53 -5.38 1.86
CA ARG A 329 15.92 -4.89 1.85
C ARG A 329 16.87 -5.88 2.52
N ALA A 330 16.49 -6.42 3.67
CA ALA A 330 17.30 -7.39 4.41
C ALA A 330 17.54 -8.68 3.63
N GLU A 331 16.58 -9.10 2.82
CA GLU A 331 16.64 -10.33 2.03
C GLU A 331 17.12 -10.12 0.58
N ASP A 332 17.30 -8.88 0.14
CA ASP A 332 17.45 -8.50 -1.27
C ASP A 332 16.38 -9.13 -2.16
N ALA A 333 15.13 -9.10 -1.69
CA ALA A 333 14.02 -9.74 -2.37
C ALA A 333 13.62 -8.96 -3.63
N VAL A 334 13.41 -9.66 -4.74
CA VAL A 334 13.08 -9.03 -6.04
C VAL A 334 11.68 -8.44 -6.06
N TYR A 335 10.79 -9.00 -5.25
CA TYR A 335 9.39 -8.62 -5.16
C TYR A 335 8.84 -8.94 -3.77
N GLY A 336 7.86 -8.15 -3.36
CA GLY A 336 7.03 -8.41 -2.19
C GLY A 336 5.57 -8.10 -2.47
N GLY A 337 4.67 -8.81 -1.78
CA GLY A 337 3.25 -8.57 -1.93
C GLY A 337 2.47 -8.79 -0.65
N GLU A 338 1.45 -7.96 -0.44
CA GLU A 338 0.49 -8.09 0.64
C GLU A 338 -0.93 -8.32 0.11
N MET A 339 -1.71 -9.10 0.80
CA MET A 339 -3.12 -9.33 0.48
C MET A 339 -3.93 -8.01 0.38
N SER A 340 -3.49 -6.94 1.03
CA SER A 340 -4.06 -5.59 0.97
C SER A 340 -3.78 -4.84 -0.34
N ALA A 341 -3.24 -5.53 -1.35
CA ALA A 341 -2.90 -5.00 -2.67
C ALA A 341 -1.72 -4.02 -2.70
N HIS A 342 -0.85 -4.04 -1.68
CA HIS A 342 0.47 -3.45 -1.78
C HIS A 342 1.41 -4.42 -2.51
N HIS A 343 2.14 -3.91 -3.50
CA HIS A 343 3.11 -4.64 -4.29
C HIS A 343 4.43 -3.89 -4.31
N TYR A 344 5.50 -4.51 -3.83
CA TYR A 344 6.81 -3.91 -3.58
C TYR A 344 7.83 -4.44 -4.58
N PHE A 345 8.70 -3.56 -5.09
CA PHE A 345 9.64 -3.90 -6.13
C PHE A 345 11.07 -3.50 -5.74
N ARG A 346 12.03 -4.44 -5.79
CA ARG A 346 13.43 -4.16 -5.49
C ARG A 346 13.97 -2.98 -6.29
N ASP A 347 13.72 -2.98 -7.59
CA ASP A 347 14.26 -1.99 -8.50
C ASP A 347 13.52 -0.64 -8.41
N PHE A 348 12.43 -0.59 -7.65
CA PHE A 348 11.78 0.63 -7.19
C PHE A 348 12.15 0.96 -5.73
N ALA A 349 13.43 0.78 -5.39
CA ALA A 349 13.95 0.99 -4.05
C ALA A 349 13.17 0.23 -2.97
N TYR A 350 12.67 -0.97 -3.27
CA TYR A 350 11.82 -1.81 -2.42
C TYR A 350 10.50 -1.15 -1.99
N CYS A 351 10.08 -0.10 -2.68
CA CYS A 351 8.83 0.58 -2.40
C CYS A 351 7.63 -0.09 -3.06
N ASP A 352 6.47 0.17 -2.50
CA ASP A 352 5.17 -0.16 -3.06
C ASP A 352 4.84 0.75 -4.25
N SER A 353 4.12 0.16 -5.21
CA SER A 353 3.61 0.85 -6.39
C SER A 353 2.25 0.29 -6.77
N GLY A 354 1.29 1.15 -7.06
CA GLY A 354 0.02 0.78 -7.68
C GLY A 354 0.08 0.88 -9.20
N MET A 355 1.10 1.52 -9.79
CA MET A 355 1.23 1.61 -11.25
C MET A 355 1.92 0.38 -11.87
N LEU A 356 2.95 -0.16 -11.23
CA LEU A 356 3.68 -1.32 -11.75
C LEU A 356 2.84 -2.60 -11.85
N PRO A 357 1.98 -2.96 -10.88
CA PRO A 357 1.25 -4.22 -10.91
C PRO A 357 0.40 -4.40 -12.16
N TRP A 358 -0.41 -3.41 -12.50
CA TRP A 358 -1.30 -3.55 -13.67
C TRP A 358 -0.53 -3.50 -15.00
N LEU A 359 0.56 -2.73 -15.09
CA LEU A 359 1.42 -2.73 -16.28
C LEU A 359 2.03 -4.11 -16.51
N LEU A 360 2.50 -4.76 -15.46
CA LEU A 360 3.07 -6.12 -15.51
C LEU A 360 2.00 -7.17 -15.85
N VAL A 361 0.80 -7.04 -15.28
CA VAL A 361 -0.34 -7.93 -15.60
C VAL A 361 -0.75 -7.72 -17.05
N ALA A 362 -0.89 -6.49 -17.53
CA ALA A 362 -1.22 -6.22 -18.94
C ALA A 362 -0.17 -6.81 -19.88
N ALA A 363 1.12 -6.69 -19.56
CA ALA A 363 2.20 -7.32 -20.32
C ALA A 363 2.10 -8.85 -20.30
N LEU A 364 1.73 -9.45 -19.15
CA LEU A 364 1.49 -10.89 -19.02
C LEU A 364 0.33 -11.37 -19.91
N LEU A 365 -0.82 -10.70 -19.86
CA LEU A 365 -1.99 -11.00 -20.69
C LEU A 365 -1.64 -10.88 -22.18
N HIS A 366 -0.97 -9.80 -22.55
CA HIS A 366 -0.52 -9.58 -23.92
C HIS A 366 0.42 -10.69 -24.39
N ARG A 367 1.37 -11.11 -23.58
CA ARG A 367 2.36 -12.15 -23.92
C ARG A 367 1.74 -13.54 -24.00
N THR A 368 0.87 -13.90 -23.07
CA THR A 368 0.32 -15.25 -22.96
C THR A 368 -0.92 -15.47 -23.85
N GLY A 369 -1.65 -14.40 -24.17
CA GLY A 369 -2.96 -14.49 -24.85
C GLY A 369 -4.07 -15.09 -23.97
N ARG A 370 -3.81 -15.30 -22.67
CA ARG A 370 -4.80 -15.77 -21.68
C ARG A 370 -5.49 -14.59 -21.04
N SER A 371 -6.75 -14.74 -20.65
CA SER A 371 -7.46 -13.74 -19.85
C SER A 371 -7.01 -13.74 -18.39
N LEU A 372 -7.23 -12.63 -17.69
CA LEU A 372 -6.95 -12.56 -16.26
C LEU A 372 -7.82 -13.55 -15.47
N ALA A 373 -9.10 -13.70 -15.86
CA ALA A 373 -10.02 -14.67 -15.27
C ALA A 373 -9.46 -16.10 -15.34
N GLU A 374 -8.96 -16.54 -16.52
CA GLU A 374 -8.33 -17.86 -16.66
C GLU A 374 -7.09 -18.04 -15.78
N LEU A 375 -6.25 -17.00 -15.66
CA LEU A 375 -5.02 -17.07 -14.87
C LEU A 375 -5.30 -17.21 -13.36
N VAL A 376 -6.36 -16.57 -12.86
CA VAL A 376 -6.70 -16.63 -11.44
C VAL A 376 -7.65 -17.77 -11.08
N ALA A 377 -8.53 -18.24 -11.99
CA ALA A 377 -9.51 -19.26 -11.70
C ALA A 377 -8.89 -20.58 -11.20
N GLU A 378 -7.82 -21.03 -11.82
CA GLU A 378 -7.07 -22.23 -11.40
C GLU A 378 -6.54 -22.06 -9.97
N ARG A 379 -6.04 -20.88 -9.64
CA ARG A 379 -5.46 -20.57 -8.33
C ARG A 379 -6.53 -20.41 -7.25
N MET A 380 -7.67 -19.78 -7.61
CA MET A 380 -8.83 -19.66 -6.72
C MET A 380 -9.44 -21.03 -6.41
N ALA A 381 -9.45 -21.94 -7.38
CA ALA A 381 -9.90 -23.32 -7.16
C ALA A 381 -8.89 -24.12 -6.31
N ALA A 382 -7.58 -23.94 -6.53
CA ALA A 382 -6.54 -24.67 -5.81
C ALA A 382 -6.38 -24.16 -4.36
N TYR A 383 -6.59 -22.87 -4.10
CA TYR A 383 -6.43 -22.24 -2.79
C TYR A 383 -7.57 -21.26 -2.49
N PRO A 384 -8.80 -21.76 -2.24
CA PRO A 384 -9.89 -20.89 -1.81
C PRO A 384 -9.53 -20.16 -0.51
N CYS A 385 -9.84 -18.86 -0.42
CA CYS A 385 -9.61 -18.06 0.78
C CYS A 385 -10.87 -17.26 1.18
N SER A 386 -10.95 -16.89 2.47
CA SER A 386 -12.07 -16.15 3.04
C SER A 386 -12.06 -14.66 2.71
N GLY A 387 -10.96 -14.13 2.18
CA GLY A 387 -10.69 -12.71 2.30
C GLY A 387 -10.35 -12.32 3.75
N GLU A 388 -10.20 -11.01 4.03
CA GLU A 388 -9.99 -10.50 5.39
C GLU A 388 -11.36 -10.22 6.06
N ILE A 389 -11.61 -10.85 7.20
CA ILE A 389 -12.85 -10.71 7.98
C ILE A 389 -12.54 -9.95 9.27
N ASN A 390 -13.15 -8.78 9.43
CA ASN A 390 -12.97 -7.92 10.59
C ASN A 390 -14.05 -8.19 11.65
N ARG A 391 -13.66 -8.21 12.94
CA ARG A 391 -14.55 -8.32 14.08
C ARG A 391 -14.18 -7.36 15.18
N ARG A 392 -15.12 -6.54 15.64
CA ARG A 392 -14.96 -5.71 16.84
C ARG A 392 -15.03 -6.60 18.06
N VAL A 393 -14.10 -6.44 18.99
CA VAL A 393 -13.98 -7.24 20.20
C VAL A 393 -13.61 -6.38 21.40
N GLN A 394 -13.97 -6.82 22.60
CA GLN A 394 -13.63 -6.10 23.83
C GLN A 394 -12.20 -6.40 24.30
N ASP A 395 -11.80 -7.67 24.24
CA ASP A 395 -10.46 -8.13 24.67
C ASP A 395 -9.83 -9.01 23.58
N ALA A 396 -9.15 -8.36 22.64
CA ALA A 396 -8.49 -9.06 21.54
C ALA A 396 -7.38 -10.01 21.99
N PRO A 397 -6.48 -9.64 22.94
CA PRO A 397 -5.46 -10.54 23.44
C PRO A 397 -6.02 -11.82 24.05
N ALA A 398 -7.04 -11.72 24.92
CA ALA A 398 -7.65 -12.88 25.56
C ALA A 398 -8.31 -13.83 24.55
N LEU A 399 -8.98 -13.27 23.53
CA LEU A 399 -9.60 -14.07 22.47
C LEU A 399 -8.56 -14.75 21.58
N MET A 400 -7.48 -14.08 21.25
CA MET A 400 -6.38 -14.70 20.49
C MET A 400 -5.76 -15.85 21.26
N GLN A 401 -5.55 -15.69 22.57
CA GLN A 401 -5.04 -16.75 23.42
C GLN A 401 -6.00 -17.95 23.48
N LEU A 402 -7.31 -17.69 23.63
CA LEU A 402 -8.34 -18.73 23.61
C LEU A 402 -8.34 -19.53 22.31
N VAL A 403 -8.28 -18.85 21.17
CA VAL A 403 -8.21 -19.49 19.84
C VAL A 403 -6.94 -20.33 19.73
N ARG A 404 -5.80 -19.80 20.17
CA ARG A 404 -4.53 -20.52 20.18
C ARG A 404 -4.61 -21.79 21.02
N GLU A 405 -5.11 -21.70 22.25
CA GLU A 405 -5.25 -22.87 23.17
C GLU A 405 -6.14 -23.98 22.59
N GLN A 406 -7.20 -23.60 21.87
CA GLN A 406 -8.12 -24.54 21.27
C GLN A 406 -7.57 -25.20 20.00
N TYR A 407 -6.83 -24.51 19.18
CA TYR A 407 -6.45 -25.00 17.84
C TYR A 407 -4.97 -25.41 17.74
N ALA A 408 -4.04 -24.80 18.47
CA ALA A 408 -2.62 -25.11 18.37
C ALA A 408 -2.25 -26.58 18.70
N PRO A 409 -2.93 -27.32 19.66
CA PRO A 409 -2.63 -28.71 19.89
C PRO A 409 -2.85 -29.63 18.68
N HIS A 410 -3.59 -29.19 17.68
CA HIS A 410 -3.93 -29.91 16.46
C HIS A 410 -3.22 -29.38 15.20
N ALA A 411 -2.45 -28.31 15.33
CA ALA A 411 -1.74 -27.71 14.22
C ALA A 411 -0.46 -28.49 13.87
N LEU A 412 -0.15 -28.53 12.59
CA LEU A 412 1.11 -29.06 12.06
C LEU A 412 2.24 -28.03 12.10
N TYR A 413 1.89 -26.75 12.06
CA TYR A 413 2.82 -25.63 12.13
C TYR A 413 2.17 -24.45 12.83
N GLU A 414 2.94 -23.77 13.66
CA GLU A 414 2.56 -22.54 14.35
C GLU A 414 3.61 -21.45 14.11
N ASP A 415 3.16 -20.23 13.85
CA ASP A 415 3.97 -19.02 13.76
C ASP A 415 3.28 -17.86 14.46
N SER A 416 4.06 -16.99 15.08
CA SER A 416 3.57 -15.82 15.83
C SER A 416 4.13 -14.48 15.33
N MET A 417 4.68 -14.45 14.12
CA MET A 417 5.29 -13.22 13.53
C MET A 417 4.28 -12.07 13.45
N ASP A 418 3.01 -12.38 13.11
CA ASP A 418 1.93 -11.40 13.04
C ASP A 418 0.61 -12.04 13.51
N GLY A 419 0.44 -12.13 14.82
CA GLY A 419 -0.70 -12.78 15.45
C GLY A 419 -0.56 -14.28 15.61
N VAL A 420 -1.67 -15.02 15.53
CA VAL A 420 -1.74 -16.47 15.60
C VAL A 420 -1.88 -17.05 14.21
N ASN A 421 -0.84 -17.71 13.71
CA ASN A 421 -0.84 -18.43 12.45
C ASN A 421 -0.77 -19.91 12.71
N LEU A 422 -1.78 -20.66 12.32
CA LEU A 422 -1.85 -22.11 12.49
C LEU A 422 -2.13 -22.79 11.16
N GLU A 423 -1.29 -23.79 10.81
CA GLU A 423 -1.49 -24.65 9.65
C GLU A 423 -1.91 -26.06 10.07
N PHE A 424 -2.85 -26.60 9.33
CA PHE A 424 -3.32 -28.01 9.40
C PHE A 424 -3.09 -28.68 8.04
N ALA A 425 -3.48 -29.92 7.86
CA ALA A 425 -3.24 -30.65 6.61
C ALA A 425 -3.86 -29.96 5.38
N ASP A 426 -5.14 -29.54 5.48
CA ASP A 426 -5.92 -29.05 4.34
C ASP A 426 -6.44 -27.61 4.51
N TRP A 427 -6.13 -26.97 5.60
CA TRP A 427 -6.53 -25.60 5.88
C TRP A 427 -5.54 -24.90 6.81
N ARG A 428 -5.59 -23.58 6.85
CA ARG A 428 -4.87 -22.73 7.78
C ARG A 428 -5.64 -21.45 8.06
N PHE A 429 -5.26 -20.76 9.13
CA PHE A 429 -5.76 -19.42 9.40
C PHE A 429 -4.68 -18.52 10.00
N ASN A 430 -4.89 -17.22 9.81
CA ASN A 430 -4.23 -16.14 10.55
C ASN A 430 -5.30 -15.35 11.32
N LEU A 431 -5.06 -15.14 12.60
CA LEU A 431 -5.85 -14.27 13.47
C LEU A 431 -4.94 -13.25 14.12
N ARG A 432 -5.17 -11.97 13.84
CA ARG A 432 -4.30 -10.89 14.32
C ARG A 432 -5.10 -9.69 14.83
N MET A 433 -4.49 -8.89 15.70
CA MET A 433 -5.04 -7.59 16.09
C MET A 433 -4.79 -6.56 15.01
N SER A 434 -5.71 -5.61 14.87
CA SER A 434 -5.43 -4.38 14.13
C SER A 434 -4.46 -3.49 14.92
N ASN A 435 -3.51 -2.87 14.23
CA ASN A 435 -2.57 -1.93 14.87
C ASN A 435 -3.19 -0.56 15.17
N THR A 436 -4.39 -0.29 14.64
CA THR A 436 -5.01 1.04 14.66
C THR A 436 -6.39 1.07 15.28
N GLU A 437 -7.08 -0.07 15.36
CA GLU A 437 -8.46 -0.17 15.81
C GLU A 437 -8.67 -1.38 16.74
N PRO A 438 -9.69 -1.38 17.61
CA PRO A 438 -10.01 -2.52 18.48
C PRO A 438 -10.69 -3.65 17.69
N LEU A 439 -9.98 -4.19 16.73
CA LEU A 439 -10.46 -5.23 15.81
C LEU A 439 -9.56 -6.46 15.84
N LEU A 440 -10.16 -7.63 15.72
CA LEU A 440 -9.52 -8.84 15.25
C LEU A 440 -9.77 -9.00 13.75
N ARG A 441 -8.74 -9.45 13.05
CA ARG A 441 -8.73 -9.72 11.62
C ARG A 441 -8.45 -11.19 11.39
N LEU A 442 -9.39 -11.88 10.75
CA LEU A 442 -9.33 -13.30 10.45
C LEU A 442 -9.14 -13.51 8.95
N ASN A 443 -8.21 -14.37 8.59
CA ASN A 443 -8.03 -14.89 7.24
C ASN A 443 -7.95 -16.40 7.29
N VAL A 444 -8.68 -17.10 6.43
CA VAL A 444 -8.68 -18.57 6.31
C VAL A 444 -8.41 -18.95 4.86
N GLU A 445 -7.64 -20.00 4.65
CA GLU A 445 -7.46 -20.61 3.32
C GLU A 445 -7.46 -22.13 3.40
N THR A 446 -7.80 -22.78 2.31
CA THR A 446 -7.86 -24.25 2.20
C THR A 446 -7.18 -24.75 0.92
N ARG A 447 -6.87 -26.05 0.87
CA ARG A 447 -6.38 -26.72 -0.35
C ARG A 447 -7.57 -27.31 -1.11
N GLY A 448 -8.01 -26.61 -2.18
CA GLY A 448 -9.02 -27.09 -3.13
C GLY A 448 -10.42 -27.39 -2.54
N ASN A 449 -10.70 -26.98 -1.29
CA ASN A 449 -11.94 -27.36 -0.62
C ASN A 449 -12.71 -26.15 -0.07
N ARG A 450 -13.64 -25.65 -0.88
CA ARG A 450 -14.46 -24.49 -0.52
C ARG A 450 -15.44 -24.77 0.63
N ALA A 451 -16.01 -25.98 0.69
CA ALA A 451 -16.90 -26.35 1.80
C ALA A 451 -16.15 -26.38 3.13
N LEU A 452 -14.92 -26.88 3.15
CA LEU A 452 -14.06 -26.82 4.33
C LEU A 452 -13.72 -25.37 4.71
N LEU A 453 -13.46 -24.50 3.74
CA LEU A 453 -13.23 -23.07 3.99
C LEU A 453 -14.40 -22.44 4.72
N GLU A 454 -15.63 -22.67 4.23
CA GLU A 454 -16.85 -22.13 4.80
C GLU A 454 -17.08 -22.66 6.23
N ASP A 455 -16.93 -23.98 6.44
CA ASP A 455 -17.06 -24.63 7.76
C ASP A 455 -16.05 -24.08 8.78
N ARG A 456 -14.78 -24.02 8.43
CA ARG A 456 -13.72 -23.56 9.34
C ARG A 456 -13.83 -22.07 9.64
N THR A 457 -14.20 -21.26 8.63
CA THR A 457 -14.46 -19.84 8.82
C THR A 457 -15.62 -19.62 9.77
N ALA A 458 -16.75 -20.32 9.56
CA ALA A 458 -17.91 -20.23 10.44
C ALA A 458 -17.59 -20.67 11.87
N GLY A 459 -16.84 -21.77 12.03
CA GLY A 459 -16.43 -22.27 13.34
C GLY A 459 -15.58 -21.26 14.13
N LEU A 460 -14.61 -20.63 13.48
CA LEU A 460 -13.77 -19.59 14.09
C LEU A 460 -14.60 -18.36 14.46
N LEU A 461 -15.47 -17.88 13.57
CA LEU A 461 -16.32 -16.72 13.83
C LEU A 461 -17.29 -16.97 15.00
N ASN A 462 -17.93 -18.15 15.04
CA ASN A 462 -18.78 -18.54 16.14
C ASN A 462 -18.03 -18.56 17.50
N LEU A 463 -16.80 -19.06 17.52
CA LEU A 463 -15.98 -19.03 18.73
C LEU A 463 -15.71 -17.60 19.20
N LEU A 464 -15.34 -16.69 18.29
CA LEU A 464 -15.11 -15.28 18.60
C LEU A 464 -16.37 -14.58 19.11
N GLU A 465 -17.52 -14.86 18.50
CA GLU A 465 -18.83 -14.27 18.88
C GLU A 465 -19.31 -14.78 20.24
N MET A 466 -19.27 -16.09 20.48
CA MET A 466 -19.76 -16.71 21.72
C MET A 466 -18.88 -16.37 22.94
N ARG A 467 -17.58 -16.21 22.76
CA ARG A 467 -16.62 -16.01 23.86
C ARG A 467 -16.18 -14.57 24.04
N GLY A 468 -16.30 -13.73 23.02
CA GLY A 468 -15.80 -12.36 23.01
C GLY A 468 -16.85 -11.30 22.68
N GLY A 469 -18.11 -11.69 22.45
CA GLY A 469 -19.13 -10.77 21.97
C GLY A 469 -18.70 -10.06 20.67
N ALA A 470 -17.93 -10.74 19.83
CA ALA A 470 -17.43 -10.20 18.58
C ALA A 470 -18.59 -9.84 17.65
N MET A 471 -18.54 -8.63 17.08
CA MET A 471 -19.53 -8.13 16.14
C MET A 471 -18.85 -7.79 14.80
N PRO A 472 -19.59 -7.87 13.67
CA PRO A 472 -19.08 -7.33 12.40
C PRO A 472 -18.60 -5.89 12.56
N ALA A 473 -17.48 -5.57 11.94
CA ALA A 473 -16.84 -4.26 12.03
C ALA A 473 -17.41 -3.28 11.01
#